data_2b291162c06c9bae14e0d2017b9ecdaa
#
_entry.id   2b291162c06c9bae14e0d2017b9ecdaa
#
_cell.length_a   1.000
_cell.length_b   1.000
_cell.length_c   1.000
_cell.angle_alpha   90.00
_cell.angle_beta   90.00
_cell.angle_gamma   90.00
#
_symmetry.space_group_name_H-M   'P 1'
#
loop_
_entity.id
_entity.type
_entity.pdbx_description
1 polymer ?
#
loop_
_entity_poly.entity_id
_entity_poly.type
_entity_poly.pdbx_seq_one_letter_code
_entity_poly.pdbx_strand_id
1 'polypeptide(L)'
;INCSSSELSNRNLFDELMAIINSNNIMPEHIRLELTESAMFDDFNMVIHNMEKLNESGIKFYLDDFGTGYSNLERIIGCPFNTIKFDKTLLYKSLDNSAVSDIVSHLTSVFKEQGFVLLIEGVENEEQASYSIDKGFDYIQGYKYAKPQPVINLKDYFDKLERAIS
;
A
#
# COMPACT_ATOMS: atom_id res chain seq x y z
N ILE A 1 -6.78 -6.19 0.64
CA ILE A 1 -7.67 -6.64 1.75
C ILE A 1 -7.14 -5.99 3.01
N ASN A 2 -7.99 -5.21 3.72
CA ASN A 2 -7.61 -4.64 5.01
C ASN A 2 -7.43 -5.75 6.05
N CYS A 3 -6.40 -5.63 6.86
CA CYS A 3 -6.07 -6.54 7.94
C CYS A 3 -5.73 -5.73 9.21
N SER A 4 -6.26 -6.15 10.35
CA SER A 4 -5.98 -5.51 11.63
C SER A 4 -4.78 -6.15 12.34
N SER A 5 -4.16 -5.42 13.28
CA SER A 5 -3.11 -5.98 14.15
C SER A 5 -3.61 -7.16 14.98
N SER A 6 -4.86 -7.13 15.43
CA SER A 6 -5.44 -8.23 16.18
C SER A 6 -5.57 -9.52 15.37
N GLU A 7 -5.88 -9.39 14.07
CA GLU A 7 -5.87 -10.54 13.15
C GLU A 7 -4.45 -11.05 12.93
N LEU A 8 -3.48 -10.15 12.70
CA LEU A 8 -2.07 -10.53 12.55
C LEU A 8 -1.44 -11.09 13.81
N SER A 9 -1.97 -10.80 15.00
CA SER A 9 -1.51 -11.41 16.26
C SER A 9 -2.08 -12.81 16.50
N ASN A 10 -3.01 -13.29 15.65
CA ASN A 10 -3.56 -14.64 15.77
C ASN A 10 -2.51 -15.69 15.35
N ARG A 11 -2.18 -16.60 16.27
CA ARG A 11 -1.21 -17.68 16.03
C ARG A 11 -1.58 -18.63 14.89
N ASN A 12 -2.87 -18.76 14.61
CA ASN A 12 -3.38 -19.66 13.59
C ASN A 12 -3.61 -18.96 12.24
N LEU A 13 -3.37 -17.65 12.15
CA LEU A 13 -3.69 -16.84 10.96
C LEU A 13 -3.14 -17.46 9.67
N PHE A 14 -1.88 -17.87 9.70
CA PHE A 14 -1.23 -18.45 8.51
C PHE A 14 -1.98 -19.68 8.01
N ASP A 15 -2.25 -20.64 8.90
CA ASP A 15 -2.88 -21.90 8.53
C ASP A 15 -4.33 -21.68 8.06
N GLU A 16 -5.08 -20.80 8.73
CA GLU A 16 -6.46 -20.46 8.38
C GLU A 16 -6.52 -19.75 7.02
N LEU A 17 -5.66 -18.76 6.79
CA LEU A 17 -5.63 -18.00 5.53
C LEU A 17 -5.19 -18.90 4.37
N MET A 18 -4.15 -19.71 4.56
CA MET A 18 -3.68 -20.63 3.52
C MET A 18 -4.69 -21.70 3.20
N ALA A 19 -5.48 -22.19 4.18
CA ALA A 19 -6.58 -23.11 3.93
C ALA A 19 -7.65 -22.47 3.03
N ILE A 20 -8.01 -21.21 3.28
CA ILE A 20 -8.98 -20.48 2.45
C ILE A 20 -8.43 -20.27 1.02
N ILE A 21 -7.18 -19.81 0.90
CA ILE A 21 -6.52 -19.56 -0.39
C ILE A 21 -6.49 -20.85 -1.22
N ASN A 22 -6.04 -21.96 -0.63
CA ASN A 22 -5.92 -23.23 -1.30
C ASN A 22 -7.29 -23.82 -1.70
N SER A 23 -8.30 -23.72 -0.82
CA SER A 23 -9.65 -24.23 -1.11
C SER A 23 -10.35 -23.47 -2.26
N ASN A 24 -9.93 -22.24 -2.52
CA ASN A 24 -10.46 -21.43 -3.62
C ASN A 24 -9.53 -21.38 -4.85
N ASN A 25 -8.45 -22.15 -4.87
CA ASN A 25 -7.45 -22.18 -5.95
C ASN A 25 -6.89 -20.76 -6.27
N ILE A 26 -6.67 -19.95 -5.24
CA ILE A 26 -6.07 -18.61 -5.37
C ILE A 26 -4.55 -18.75 -5.23
N MET A 27 -3.79 -18.04 -6.05
CA MET A 27 -2.34 -17.97 -5.90
C MET A 27 -1.99 -16.94 -4.83
N PRO A 28 -1.18 -17.28 -3.79
CA PRO A 28 -0.85 -16.35 -2.71
C PRO A 28 -0.28 -15.00 -3.19
N GLU A 29 0.51 -15.01 -4.28
CA GLU A 29 1.07 -13.80 -4.87
C GLU A 29 0.04 -12.82 -5.44
N HIS A 30 -1.21 -13.22 -5.57
CA HIS A 30 -2.32 -12.33 -5.93
C HIS A 30 -2.96 -11.64 -4.73
N ILE A 31 -2.58 -12.01 -3.51
CA ILE A 31 -3.13 -11.43 -2.28
C ILE A 31 -2.25 -10.27 -1.80
N ARG A 32 -2.91 -9.18 -1.46
CA ARG A 32 -2.31 -8.01 -0.81
C ARG A 32 -3.06 -7.74 0.49
N LEU A 33 -2.34 -7.73 1.60
CA LEU A 33 -2.87 -7.37 2.91
C LEU A 33 -2.45 -5.93 3.23
N GLU A 34 -3.40 -5.11 3.62
CA GLU A 34 -3.20 -3.69 3.93
C GLU A 34 -3.35 -3.48 5.43
N LEU A 35 -2.32 -2.90 6.05
CA LEU A 35 -2.32 -2.51 7.44
C LEU A 35 -2.17 -1.01 7.54
N THR A 36 -3.00 -0.38 8.35
CA THR A 36 -2.81 1.03 8.68
C THR A 36 -1.64 1.22 9.62
N GLU A 37 -1.02 2.40 9.59
CA GLU A 37 0.07 2.77 10.47
C GLU A 37 -0.29 2.58 11.96
N SER A 38 -1.53 2.93 12.35
CA SER A 38 -2.03 2.79 13.72
C SER A 38 -2.18 1.34 14.19
N ALA A 39 -2.31 0.39 13.27
CA ALA A 39 -2.46 -1.03 13.58
C ALA A 39 -1.16 -1.70 14.07
N MET A 40 -0.02 -1.04 14.02
CA MET A 40 1.30 -1.62 14.34
C MET A 40 1.66 -1.64 15.84
N PHE A 41 0.73 -1.31 16.74
CA PHE A 41 1.05 -1.09 18.15
C PHE A 41 0.83 -2.27 19.10
N ASP A 42 0.09 -3.32 18.67
CA ASP A 42 -0.18 -4.51 19.49
C ASP A 42 0.82 -5.63 19.16
N ASP A 43 1.17 -6.46 20.11
CA ASP A 43 2.08 -7.64 20.03
C ASP A 43 3.00 -7.70 18.80
N PHE A 44 3.89 -6.71 18.72
CA PHE A 44 4.74 -6.43 17.54
C PHE A 44 5.52 -7.66 17.05
N ASN A 45 6.00 -8.51 17.96
CA ASN A 45 6.79 -9.68 17.60
C ASN A 45 5.95 -10.75 16.87
N MET A 46 4.69 -10.97 17.32
CA MET A 46 3.80 -11.93 16.67
C MET A 46 3.33 -11.40 15.32
N VAL A 47 3.05 -10.11 15.23
CA VAL A 47 2.68 -9.44 13.97
C VAL A 47 3.79 -9.63 12.94
N ILE A 48 5.05 -9.28 13.26
CA ILE A 48 6.18 -9.48 12.35
C ILE A 48 6.33 -10.94 11.96
N HIS A 49 6.30 -11.86 12.91
CA HIS A 49 6.45 -13.29 12.64
C HIS A 49 5.42 -13.79 11.61
N ASN A 50 4.14 -13.41 11.79
CA ASN A 50 3.10 -13.79 10.85
C ASN A 50 3.24 -13.09 9.50
N MET A 51 3.66 -11.81 9.48
CA MET A 51 3.95 -11.11 8.23
C MET A 51 5.08 -11.77 7.44
N GLU A 52 6.18 -12.14 8.09
CA GLU A 52 7.30 -12.85 7.47
C GLU A 52 6.84 -14.17 6.85
N LYS A 53 6.15 -15.00 7.63
CA LYS A 53 5.65 -16.30 7.19
C LYS A 53 4.69 -16.21 6.00
N LEU A 54 3.78 -15.22 6.01
CA LEU A 54 2.86 -14.96 4.91
C LEU A 54 3.60 -14.40 3.67
N ASN A 55 4.60 -13.55 3.88
CA ASN A 55 5.41 -12.97 2.80
C ASN A 55 6.24 -14.05 2.08
N GLU A 56 6.79 -15.02 2.83
CA GLU A 56 7.48 -16.20 2.28
C GLU A 56 6.55 -17.08 1.41
N SER A 57 5.25 -17.12 1.73
CA SER A 57 4.26 -17.84 0.91
C SER A 57 3.85 -17.08 -0.37
N GLY A 58 4.30 -15.82 -0.54
CA GLY A 58 4.01 -14.97 -1.69
C GLY A 58 3.02 -13.85 -1.44
N ILE A 59 2.31 -13.83 -0.30
CA ILE A 59 1.40 -12.74 0.08
C ILE A 59 2.22 -11.48 0.34
N LYS A 60 1.73 -10.32 -0.13
CA LYS A 60 2.41 -9.05 0.03
C LYS A 60 1.70 -8.14 1.03
N PHE A 61 2.49 -7.36 1.77
CA PHE A 61 1.97 -6.42 2.76
C PHE A 61 2.14 -4.98 2.30
N TYR A 62 1.07 -4.20 2.42
CA TYR A 62 1.03 -2.78 2.13
C TYR A 62 0.79 -2.02 3.44
N LEU A 63 1.62 -1.02 3.71
CA LEU A 63 1.35 -0.05 4.75
C LEU A 63 0.38 0.99 4.20
N ASP A 64 -0.79 1.10 4.80
CA ASP A 64 -1.85 2.02 4.40
C ASP A 64 -1.89 3.29 5.26
N ASP A 65 -2.49 4.36 4.73
CA ASP A 65 -2.69 5.65 5.40
C ASP A 65 -1.40 6.31 5.94
N PHE A 66 -0.23 6.06 5.32
CA PHE A 66 1.02 6.65 5.77
C PHE A 66 0.95 8.18 5.74
N GLY A 67 1.27 8.80 6.89
CA GLY A 67 1.32 10.25 7.07
C GLY A 67 0.04 10.87 7.64
N THR A 68 -0.93 10.06 8.05
CA THR A 68 -2.13 10.53 8.76
C THR A 68 -1.93 10.60 10.27
N GLY A 69 -0.91 9.93 10.81
CA GLY A 69 -0.63 9.77 12.23
C GLY A 69 0.79 10.15 12.65
N TYR A 70 1.22 9.61 13.78
CA TYR A 70 2.59 9.72 14.28
C TYR A 70 3.41 8.54 13.79
N SER A 71 4.05 8.70 12.63
CA SER A 71 4.86 7.65 12.02
C SER A 71 6.08 7.30 12.83
N ASN A 72 6.22 6.04 13.21
CA ASN A 72 7.47 5.50 13.72
C ASN A 72 8.25 4.86 12.55
N LEU A 73 9.12 5.64 11.92
CA LEU A 73 9.88 5.20 10.74
C LEU A 73 10.74 3.96 11.01
N GLU A 74 11.31 3.83 12.22
CA GLU A 74 12.11 2.67 12.61
C GLU A 74 11.28 1.38 12.54
N ARG A 75 10.04 1.41 13.02
CA ARG A 75 9.12 0.27 12.94
C ARG A 75 8.72 -0.05 11.50
N ILE A 76 8.44 0.99 10.70
CA ILE A 76 8.09 0.79 9.29
C ILE A 76 9.22 0.08 8.54
N ILE A 77 10.46 0.55 8.72
CA ILE A 77 11.64 -0.04 8.08
C ILE A 77 11.91 -1.46 8.62
N GLY A 78 11.62 -1.71 9.89
CA GLY A 78 11.80 -3.02 10.51
C GLY A 78 10.71 -4.06 10.20
N CYS A 79 9.60 -3.65 9.54
CA CYS A 79 8.52 -4.56 9.16
C CYS A 79 8.66 -5.01 7.70
N PRO A 80 8.25 -6.25 7.37
CA PRO A 80 8.36 -6.79 6.02
C PRO A 80 7.26 -6.29 5.08
N PHE A 81 7.04 -4.97 5.05
CA PHE A 81 6.19 -4.33 4.04
C PHE A 81 6.85 -4.36 2.67
N ASN A 82 6.03 -4.46 1.64
CA ASN A 82 6.48 -4.39 0.24
C ASN A 82 6.17 -3.01 -0.36
N THR A 83 5.06 -2.41 0.05
CA THR A 83 4.59 -1.14 -0.49
C THR A 83 4.16 -0.21 0.63
N ILE A 84 4.47 1.08 0.50
CA ILE A 84 3.99 2.14 1.38
C ILE A 84 3.03 3.02 0.57
N LYS A 85 1.79 3.15 1.05
CA LYS A 85 0.75 3.98 0.47
C LYS A 85 0.69 5.31 1.21
N PHE A 86 1.08 6.37 0.54
CA PHE A 86 1.02 7.72 1.05
C PHE A 86 -0.41 8.25 0.92
N ASP A 87 -0.99 8.66 2.05
CA ASP A 87 -2.35 9.19 2.06
C ASP A 87 -2.46 10.54 1.33
N LYS A 88 -3.61 10.77 0.73
CA LYS A 88 -3.94 12.01 -0.01
C LYS A 88 -3.72 13.28 0.80
N THR A 89 -3.80 13.24 2.14
CA THR A 89 -3.58 14.43 2.97
C THR A 89 -2.13 14.92 2.88
N LEU A 90 -1.16 14.01 2.71
CA LEU A 90 0.23 14.38 2.44
C LEU A 90 0.38 15.00 1.06
N LEU A 91 -0.27 14.44 0.04
CA LEU A 91 -0.27 15.02 -1.30
C LEU A 91 -0.77 16.46 -1.28
N TYR A 92 -1.95 16.72 -0.69
CA TYR A 92 -2.54 18.06 -0.65
C TYR A 92 -1.69 19.04 0.15
N LYS A 93 -1.22 18.63 1.34
CA LYS A 93 -0.33 19.47 2.15
C LYS A 93 0.98 19.83 1.44
N SER A 94 1.53 18.91 0.66
CA SER A 94 2.81 19.12 -0.04
C SER A 94 2.68 20.02 -1.27
N LEU A 95 1.51 20.09 -1.89
CA LEU A 95 1.23 21.07 -2.95
C LEU A 95 1.09 22.49 -2.41
N ASP A 96 0.54 22.62 -1.20
CA ASP A 96 0.33 23.92 -0.56
C ASP A 96 1.55 24.44 0.22
N ASN A 97 2.52 23.56 0.57
CA ASN A 97 3.62 23.88 1.46
C ASN A 97 4.93 23.24 0.99
N SER A 98 5.90 24.08 0.59
CA SER A 98 7.20 23.63 0.10
C SER A 98 8.00 22.82 1.13
N ALA A 99 7.94 23.16 2.42
CA ALA A 99 8.63 22.40 3.46
C ALA A 99 8.05 20.98 3.60
N VAL A 100 6.73 20.81 3.46
CA VAL A 100 6.11 19.48 3.42
C VAL A 100 6.51 18.73 2.15
N SER A 101 6.57 19.43 1.01
CA SER A 101 7.05 18.87 -0.26
C SER A 101 8.50 18.37 -0.17
N ASP A 102 9.37 19.10 0.54
CA ASP A 102 10.76 18.69 0.77
C ASP A 102 10.82 17.43 1.66
N ILE A 103 10.01 17.39 2.72
CA ILE A 103 9.89 16.20 3.59
C ILE A 103 9.44 14.98 2.77
N VAL A 104 8.41 15.12 1.94
CA VAL A 104 7.94 14.03 1.07
C VAL A 104 9.06 13.57 0.14
N SER A 105 9.84 14.46 -0.45
CA SER A 105 10.97 14.11 -1.31
C SER A 105 12.04 13.29 -0.58
N HIS A 106 12.35 13.65 0.66
CA HIS A 106 13.33 12.89 1.46
C HIS A 106 12.78 11.54 1.88
N LEU A 107 11.52 11.46 2.28
CA LEU A 107 10.87 10.20 2.65
C LEU A 107 10.81 9.22 1.47
N THR A 108 10.44 9.69 0.28
CA THR A 108 10.42 8.85 -0.93
C THR A 108 11.81 8.32 -1.26
N SER A 109 12.85 9.15 -1.15
CA SER A 109 14.24 8.72 -1.37
C SER A 109 14.64 7.64 -0.37
N VAL A 110 14.45 7.88 0.93
CA VAL A 110 14.82 6.94 2.00
C VAL A 110 14.10 5.61 1.83
N PHE A 111 12.79 5.62 1.60
CA PHE A 111 12.03 4.38 1.44
C PHE A 111 12.42 3.60 0.19
N LYS A 112 12.73 4.28 -0.92
CA LYS A 112 13.23 3.61 -2.13
C LYS A 112 14.61 2.98 -1.92
N GLU A 113 15.50 3.64 -1.21
CA GLU A 113 16.81 3.09 -0.83
C GLU A 113 16.68 1.82 0.03
N GLN A 114 15.61 1.70 0.82
CA GLN A 114 15.27 0.49 1.57
C GLN A 114 14.52 -0.57 0.74
N GLY A 115 14.23 -0.31 -0.53
CA GLY A 115 13.59 -1.26 -1.45
C GLY A 115 12.07 -1.28 -1.41
N PHE A 116 11.43 -0.30 -0.77
CA PHE A 116 9.97 -0.19 -0.78
C PHE A 116 9.45 0.31 -2.13
N VAL A 117 8.31 -0.22 -2.54
CA VAL A 117 7.49 0.33 -3.60
C VAL A 117 6.61 1.44 -3.01
N LEU A 118 6.49 2.58 -3.69
CA LEU A 118 5.77 3.73 -3.20
C LEU A 118 4.51 3.99 -4.04
N LEU A 119 3.38 4.12 -3.36
CA LEU A 119 2.11 4.47 -3.96
C LEU A 119 1.59 5.76 -3.32
N ILE A 120 1.09 6.68 -4.12
CA ILE A 120 0.39 7.89 -3.67
C ILE A 120 -1.10 7.79 -3.98
N GLU A 121 -1.92 8.15 -3.02
CA GLU A 121 -3.38 8.08 -3.14
C GLU A 121 -4.02 9.45 -3.39
N GLY A 122 -5.27 9.44 -3.85
CA GLY A 122 -6.12 10.61 -3.97
C GLY A 122 -5.74 11.57 -5.07
N VAL A 123 -5.09 11.11 -6.13
CA VAL A 123 -4.75 11.93 -7.29
C VAL A 123 -6.00 12.15 -8.16
N GLU A 124 -6.41 13.41 -8.31
CA GLU A 124 -7.65 13.81 -8.98
C GLU A 124 -7.43 14.61 -10.26
N ASN A 125 -6.24 15.22 -10.44
CA ASN A 125 -5.95 16.09 -11.58
C ASN A 125 -4.51 15.94 -12.08
N GLU A 126 -4.17 16.65 -13.19
CA GLU A 126 -2.87 16.57 -13.86
C GLU A 126 -1.72 17.13 -13.03
N GLU A 127 -1.95 18.23 -12.30
CA GLU A 127 -0.95 18.83 -11.43
C GLU A 127 -0.48 17.86 -10.35
N GLN A 128 -1.43 17.21 -9.68
CA GLN A 128 -1.16 16.19 -8.67
C GLN A 128 -0.44 14.97 -9.25
N ALA A 129 -0.82 14.54 -10.46
CA ALA A 129 -0.15 13.43 -11.15
C ALA A 129 1.30 13.77 -11.50
N SER A 130 1.54 14.95 -12.08
CA SER A 130 2.89 15.44 -12.40
C SER A 130 3.75 15.57 -11.16
N TYR A 131 3.21 16.15 -10.08
CA TYR A 131 3.89 16.20 -8.80
C TYR A 131 4.31 14.82 -8.29
N SER A 132 3.39 13.86 -8.35
CA SER A 132 3.64 12.49 -7.88
C SER A 132 4.75 11.79 -8.66
N ILE A 133 4.78 11.99 -9.98
CA ILE A 133 5.84 11.48 -10.86
C ILE A 133 7.19 12.13 -10.49
N ASP A 134 7.21 13.46 -10.34
CA ASP A 134 8.43 14.22 -10.01
C ASP A 134 8.99 13.84 -8.64
N LYS A 135 8.13 13.46 -7.68
CA LYS A 135 8.53 12.97 -6.36
C LYS A 135 8.95 11.50 -6.36
N GLY A 136 8.86 10.82 -7.51
CA GLY A 136 9.36 9.48 -7.71
C GLY A 136 8.46 8.37 -7.16
N PHE A 137 7.15 8.57 -7.05
CA PHE A 137 6.22 7.49 -6.74
C PHE A 137 6.17 6.47 -7.87
N ASP A 138 6.10 5.18 -7.52
CA ASP A 138 6.06 4.08 -8.48
C ASP A 138 4.65 3.84 -8.99
N TYR A 139 3.63 4.09 -8.14
CA TYR A 139 2.22 3.95 -8.46
C TYR A 139 1.43 5.17 -8.02
N ILE A 140 0.41 5.48 -8.79
CA ILE A 140 -0.50 6.60 -8.55
C ILE A 140 -1.93 6.08 -8.56
N GLN A 141 -2.68 6.34 -7.49
CA GLN A 141 -4.08 5.94 -7.35
C GLN A 141 -4.95 7.18 -7.15
N GLY A 142 -6.09 7.26 -7.87
CA GLY A 142 -7.04 8.33 -7.66
C GLY A 142 -8.08 8.47 -8.78
N TYR A 143 -9.02 9.37 -8.54
CA TYR A 143 -10.18 9.59 -9.43
C TYR A 143 -9.82 10.18 -10.80
N LYS A 144 -8.59 10.72 -10.95
CA LYS A 144 -8.06 11.09 -12.26
C LYS A 144 -8.03 9.90 -13.21
N TYR A 145 -7.74 8.70 -12.72
CA TYR A 145 -7.60 7.50 -13.53
C TYR A 145 -8.88 6.67 -13.55
N ALA A 146 -9.39 6.31 -12.39
CA ALA A 146 -10.63 5.55 -12.27
C ALA A 146 -11.25 5.74 -10.88
N LYS A 147 -12.59 5.74 -10.85
CA LYS A 147 -13.34 5.59 -9.60
C LYS A 147 -13.55 4.10 -9.31
N PRO A 148 -13.74 3.71 -8.03
CA PRO A 148 -14.13 2.34 -7.69
C PRO A 148 -15.34 1.88 -8.51
N GLN A 149 -15.26 0.66 -9.04
CA GLN A 149 -16.32 0.11 -9.88
C GLN A 149 -16.69 -1.31 -9.42
N PRO A 150 -17.95 -1.72 -9.62
CA PRO A 150 -18.33 -3.12 -9.44
C PRO A 150 -17.49 -4.04 -10.34
N VAL A 151 -17.16 -5.24 -9.82
CA VAL A 151 -16.31 -6.22 -10.53
C VAL A 151 -16.86 -6.54 -11.94
N ILE A 152 -18.18 -6.57 -12.11
CA ILE A 152 -18.83 -6.83 -13.41
C ILE A 152 -18.41 -5.85 -14.51
N ASN A 153 -18.02 -4.63 -14.14
CA ASN A 153 -17.63 -3.58 -15.08
C ASN A 153 -16.12 -3.59 -15.41
N LEU A 154 -15.31 -4.34 -14.65
CA LEU A 154 -13.85 -4.30 -14.80
C LEU A 154 -13.39 -4.83 -16.16
N LYS A 155 -14.04 -5.86 -16.70
CA LYS A 155 -13.68 -6.39 -18.01
C LYS A 155 -13.81 -5.33 -19.10
N ASP A 156 -14.95 -4.66 -19.16
CA ASP A 156 -15.20 -3.59 -20.15
C ASP A 156 -14.25 -2.40 -19.98
N TYR A 157 -13.84 -2.14 -18.72
CA TYR A 157 -12.86 -1.10 -18.43
C TYR A 157 -11.47 -1.46 -18.96
N PHE A 158 -10.99 -2.69 -18.74
CA PHE A 158 -9.69 -3.14 -19.25
C PHE A 158 -9.68 -3.25 -20.76
N ASP A 159 -10.74 -3.76 -21.38
CA ASP A 159 -10.86 -3.83 -22.84
C ASP A 159 -10.77 -2.43 -23.50
N LYS A 160 -11.29 -1.39 -22.82
CA LYS A 160 -11.18 0.01 -23.29
C LYS A 160 -9.76 0.57 -23.12
N LEU A 161 -9.07 0.25 -22.02
CA LEU A 161 -7.69 0.68 -21.78
C LEU A 161 -6.75 0.06 -22.81
N GLU A 162 -6.85 -1.23 -23.09
CA GLU A 162 -6.02 -1.90 -24.10
C GLU A 162 -6.17 -1.28 -25.48
N ARG A 163 -7.39 -0.91 -25.88
CA ARG A 163 -7.66 -0.20 -27.15
C ARG A 163 -7.12 1.22 -27.21
N ALA A 164 -6.93 1.86 -26.06
CA ALA A 164 -6.41 3.23 -25.98
C ALA A 164 -4.86 3.27 -26.04
N ILE A 165 -4.20 2.14 -25.77
CA ILE A 165 -2.73 2.00 -25.71
C ILE A 165 -2.19 1.40 -27.03
N SER A 166 -3.04 0.71 -27.80
CA SER A 166 -2.73 0.16 -29.12
C SER A 166 -2.93 1.18 -30.25
#